data_ac7a614c064b5ab459b73c05daa76fc9
#
_entry.id   ac7a614c064b5ab459b73c05daa76fc9
#
_cell.length_a   1.000
_cell.length_b   1.000
_cell.length_c   1.000
_cell.angle_alpha   90.00
_cell.angle_beta   90.00
_cell.angle_gamma   90.00
#
_symmetry.space_group_name_H-M   'P 1'
#
loop_
_entity.id
_entity.type
_entity.pdbx_description
1 polymer ?
#
loop_
_entity_poly.entity_id
_entity_poly.type
_entity_poly.pdbx_seq_one_letter_code
_entity_poly.pdbx_strand_id
1 'polypeptide(L)'
;MKRRYFQIIELMKKNPAITQRDIAGTLKISLAYVNQILFAMEQDGLLKTNGLPAIGKRVLTIKAHTEYDSCKVDNAIIMAAGFGSRFIPLTYATPKGLLEVFGERMIERQIKQLQEAGITDITVVVGYLKDTFEYLIDKYNVKLVYNPDFESKNNLSTLYHVRDKLKNTYILSSDNWLRKNMYHAHEYDSWYSSVKMNEKTNEWVLQLGLHDKIMKVKVGGRNAWVMYGPVYFSRAFSDAIRPMIEEAYHREDTDDWYWEDVLSRHLNTLTMFANKQPANQVYEFESLEELRQFDTSYMVSTQNKWMELISRVFGKPEMQIKNLRPLRLGMTNKSFIFELNNNKYIFRIPGAGTEVLINRKQEYAVYKAIEPLDISDKIIYFDQLTGVKISQFEENMHIADPHNPEDLEACMWITRKLHTSGITVRHRFNFRERINFYEKQAEAKHGILFYDYAEIREKMNSLLDLLDTLKKPEALTHIDLICDNFIISDGDVKLLDWEYAAMCDPLADLAMFSIYSYFSEAQIADLMHRYFRRDPEGEEKLRVYIYVALAGFLWALWTCYKQALGENFGEYGLKMYRYAKDYYKQIMQMTELPALPAQQNEENEETNNEQSKAQ
;
A
#
# COMPACT_ATOMS: atom_id res chain seq x y z
N MET A 1 13.49 41.46 -1.26
CA MET A 1 12.67 42.10 -2.32
C MET A 1 11.20 42.11 -1.92
N LYS A 2 10.36 43.01 -2.45
CA LYS A 2 8.90 43.03 -2.24
C LYS A 2 8.19 42.37 -3.43
N ARG A 3 7.03 41.74 -3.24
CA ARG A 3 6.27 41.05 -4.32
C ARG A 3 6.05 41.93 -5.56
N ARG A 4 5.68 43.21 -5.36
CA ARG A 4 5.46 44.15 -6.48
C ARG A 4 6.75 44.49 -7.22
N TYR A 5 7.90 44.50 -6.51
CA TYR A 5 9.20 44.71 -7.16
C TYR A 5 9.54 43.56 -8.08
N PHE A 6 9.37 42.32 -7.60
CA PHE A 6 9.56 41.11 -8.40
C PHE A 6 8.74 41.17 -9.70
N GLN A 7 7.43 41.45 -9.58
CA GLN A 7 6.53 41.53 -10.74
C GLN A 7 6.97 42.61 -11.76
N ILE A 8 7.39 43.77 -11.29
CA ILE A 8 7.87 44.85 -12.17
C ILE A 8 9.19 44.47 -12.80
N ILE A 9 10.14 43.90 -12.06
CA ILE A 9 11.43 43.45 -12.61
C ILE A 9 11.19 42.39 -13.71
N GLU A 10 10.30 41.43 -13.44
CA GLU A 10 9.93 40.41 -14.44
C GLU A 10 9.40 41.02 -15.74
N LEU A 11 8.46 41.98 -15.62
CA LEU A 11 7.92 42.70 -16.77
C LEU A 11 8.99 43.48 -17.54
N MET A 12 9.89 44.16 -16.82
CA MET A 12 11.00 44.89 -17.41
C MET A 12 12.06 44.00 -18.06
N LYS A 13 12.28 42.78 -17.53
CA LYS A 13 13.17 41.78 -18.17
C LYS A 13 12.55 41.25 -19.44
N LYS A 14 11.23 40.97 -19.47
CA LYS A 14 10.50 40.49 -20.64
C LYS A 14 10.41 41.57 -21.73
N ASN A 15 10.19 42.83 -21.35
CA ASN A 15 10.13 43.96 -22.26
C ASN A 15 10.89 45.17 -21.64
N PRO A 16 12.18 45.37 -21.99
CA PRO A 16 12.96 46.51 -21.51
C PRO A 16 12.42 47.88 -21.90
N ALA A 17 11.46 47.95 -22.86
CA ALA A 17 10.81 49.16 -23.31
C ALA A 17 9.41 49.35 -22.69
N ILE A 18 8.99 48.51 -21.75
CA ILE A 18 7.67 48.56 -21.15
C ILE A 18 7.39 49.94 -20.53
N THR A 19 6.21 50.47 -20.77
CA THR A 19 5.81 51.76 -20.21
C THR A 19 5.15 51.57 -18.84
N GLN A 20 5.13 52.64 -18.05
CA GLN A 20 4.42 52.65 -16.77
C GLN A 20 2.92 52.37 -16.92
N ARG A 21 2.31 52.76 -18.04
CA ARG A 21 0.92 52.48 -18.37
C ARG A 21 0.71 50.97 -18.62
N ASP A 22 1.64 50.36 -19.33
CA ASP A 22 1.58 48.91 -19.60
C ASP A 22 1.76 48.10 -18.31
N ILE A 23 2.68 48.53 -17.43
CA ILE A 23 2.84 47.94 -16.10
C ILE A 23 1.54 48.07 -15.28
N ALA A 24 0.94 49.31 -15.28
CA ALA A 24 -0.32 49.53 -14.56
C ALA A 24 -1.46 48.66 -15.11
N GLY A 25 -1.59 48.54 -16.43
CA GLY A 25 -2.58 47.68 -17.06
C GLY A 25 -2.37 46.21 -16.78
N THR A 26 -1.13 45.72 -16.91
CA THR A 26 -0.78 44.32 -16.67
C THR A 26 -0.99 43.89 -15.20
N LEU A 27 -0.56 44.74 -14.26
CA LEU A 27 -0.69 44.44 -12.82
C LEU A 27 -2.06 44.86 -12.25
N LYS A 28 -2.93 45.46 -13.05
CA LYS A 28 -4.26 45.96 -12.67
C LYS A 28 -4.20 46.88 -11.42
N ILE A 29 -3.28 47.86 -11.46
CA ILE A 29 -3.08 48.86 -10.42
C ILE A 29 -3.07 50.27 -11.02
N SER A 30 -3.25 51.28 -10.17
CA SER A 30 -3.23 52.67 -10.67
C SER A 30 -1.84 53.11 -11.16
N LEU A 31 -1.80 53.97 -12.15
CA LEU A 31 -0.55 54.55 -12.66
C LEU A 31 0.21 55.32 -11.55
N ALA A 32 -0.53 56.01 -10.67
CA ALA A 32 0.06 56.70 -9.49
C ALA A 32 0.78 55.72 -8.56
N TYR A 33 0.19 54.55 -8.32
CA TYR A 33 0.81 53.55 -7.49
C TYR A 33 2.03 52.90 -8.18
N VAL A 34 2.00 52.68 -9.49
CA VAL A 34 3.19 52.25 -10.26
C VAL A 34 4.33 53.25 -10.08
N ASN A 35 4.05 54.58 -10.20
CA ASN A 35 5.05 55.62 -10.00
C ASN A 35 5.66 55.57 -8.59
N GLN A 36 4.83 55.40 -7.56
CA GLN A 36 5.32 55.26 -6.18
C GLN A 36 6.24 54.05 -6.02
N ILE A 37 5.88 52.91 -6.62
CA ILE A 37 6.69 51.70 -6.54
C ILE A 37 8.02 51.90 -7.28
N LEU A 38 8.00 52.45 -8.49
CA LEU A 38 9.22 52.69 -9.28
C LEU A 38 10.16 53.68 -8.56
N PHE A 39 9.62 54.73 -7.95
CA PHE A 39 10.39 55.65 -7.14
C PHE A 39 11.02 54.94 -5.95
N ALA A 40 10.25 54.12 -5.20
CA ALA A 40 10.78 53.34 -4.10
C ALA A 40 11.87 52.33 -4.56
N MET A 41 11.70 51.71 -5.76
CA MET A 41 12.72 50.84 -6.34
C MET A 41 14.02 51.57 -6.69
N GLU A 42 13.92 52.85 -7.10
CA GLU A 42 15.10 53.73 -7.30
C GLU A 42 15.81 54.03 -6.00
N GLN A 43 15.07 54.38 -4.92
CA GLN A 43 15.64 54.61 -3.57
C GLN A 43 16.29 53.34 -3.01
N ASP A 44 15.67 52.19 -3.27
CA ASP A 44 16.22 50.88 -2.86
C ASP A 44 17.41 50.43 -3.75
N GLY A 45 17.77 51.22 -4.78
CA GLY A 45 18.90 50.93 -5.66
C GLY A 45 18.64 49.79 -6.67
N LEU A 46 17.38 49.45 -6.93
CA LEU A 46 16.99 48.41 -7.90
C LEU A 46 16.82 48.97 -9.31
N LEU A 47 16.55 50.29 -9.43
CA LEU A 47 16.45 51.00 -10.70
C LEU A 47 17.44 52.15 -10.70
N LYS A 48 17.87 52.53 -11.92
CA LYS A 48 18.60 53.76 -12.15
C LYS A 48 18.01 54.45 -13.38
N THR A 49 18.00 55.76 -13.39
CA THR A 49 17.58 56.58 -14.56
C THR A 49 18.80 56.85 -15.44
N ASN A 50 18.77 56.38 -16.69
CA ASN A 50 19.77 56.72 -17.70
C ASN A 50 19.27 57.93 -18.52
N GLY A 51 20.02 59.04 -18.49
CA GLY A 51 19.67 60.30 -19.14
C GLY A 51 19.28 61.41 -18.15
N LEU A 52 18.84 62.56 -18.68
CA LEU A 52 18.37 63.70 -17.86
C LEU A 52 17.12 63.32 -17.03
N PRO A 53 16.98 63.81 -15.78
CA PRO A 53 15.90 63.40 -14.88
C PRO A 53 14.48 63.49 -15.45
N ALA A 54 14.23 64.41 -16.38
CA ALA A 54 12.92 64.62 -16.97
C ALA A 54 12.63 63.69 -18.19
N ILE A 55 13.67 63.05 -18.81
CA ILE A 55 13.54 62.31 -20.09
C ILE A 55 14.23 60.92 -19.94
N GLY A 56 14.86 60.63 -18.82
CA GLY A 56 15.65 59.43 -18.64
C GLY A 56 14.80 58.16 -18.55
N LYS A 57 15.29 57.10 -19.20
CA LYS A 57 14.69 55.77 -19.15
C LYS A 57 15.16 55.06 -17.90
N ARG A 58 14.23 54.51 -17.13
CA ARG A 58 14.54 53.62 -15.98
C ARG A 58 15.04 52.27 -16.48
N VAL A 59 16.16 51.82 -15.92
CA VAL A 59 16.76 50.50 -16.23
C VAL A 59 17.05 49.74 -14.94
N LEU A 60 17.02 48.43 -15.02
CA LEU A 60 17.35 47.56 -13.91
C LEU A 60 18.86 47.65 -13.56
N THR A 61 19.17 47.66 -12.28
CA THR A 61 20.55 47.62 -11.77
C THR A 61 21.04 46.18 -11.62
N ILE A 62 22.33 45.97 -11.40
CA ILE A 62 22.90 44.66 -11.03
C ILE A 62 22.21 44.11 -9.79
N LYS A 63 21.94 44.95 -8.79
CA LYS A 63 21.19 44.58 -7.59
C LYS A 63 19.82 44.00 -7.91
N ALA A 64 19.07 44.62 -8.82
CA ALA A 64 17.76 44.12 -9.25
C ALA A 64 17.86 42.73 -9.92
N HIS A 65 18.87 42.56 -10.77
CA HIS A 65 19.13 41.25 -11.37
C HIS A 65 19.47 40.18 -10.31
N THR A 66 20.38 40.48 -9.39
CA THR A 66 20.77 39.56 -8.31
C THR A 66 19.57 39.18 -7.43
N GLU A 67 18.76 40.16 -7.01
CA GLU A 67 17.55 39.88 -6.21
C GLU A 67 16.49 39.09 -6.97
N TYR A 68 16.34 39.33 -8.28
CA TYR A 68 15.44 38.54 -9.11
C TYR A 68 15.95 37.11 -9.30
N ASP A 69 17.24 36.94 -9.55
CA ASP A 69 17.88 35.65 -9.78
C ASP A 69 17.91 34.79 -8.49
N SER A 70 17.83 35.42 -7.29
CA SER A 70 17.64 34.69 -6.02
C SER A 70 16.26 33.99 -5.93
N CYS A 71 15.31 34.42 -6.76
CA CYS A 71 13.98 33.84 -6.89
C CYS A 71 13.92 32.77 -8.01
N LYS A 72 15.05 32.43 -8.61
CA LYS A 72 15.11 31.33 -9.60
C LYS A 72 14.74 30.02 -8.93
N VAL A 73 13.90 29.26 -9.62
CA VAL A 73 13.55 27.90 -9.20
C VAL A 73 14.77 27.00 -9.34
N ASP A 74 15.18 26.37 -8.25
CA ASP A 74 16.37 25.52 -8.21
C ASP A 74 16.07 24.12 -8.78
N ASN A 75 14.91 23.54 -8.40
CA ASN A 75 14.59 22.16 -8.74
C ASN A 75 13.08 21.88 -8.64
N ALA A 76 12.71 20.65 -9.02
CA ALA A 76 11.38 20.10 -8.80
C ALA A 76 11.46 18.70 -8.17
N ILE A 77 10.48 18.37 -7.32
CA ILE A 77 10.27 17.07 -6.72
C ILE A 77 8.90 16.56 -7.15
N ILE A 78 8.87 15.38 -7.77
CA ILE A 78 7.63 14.70 -8.17
C ILE A 78 7.42 13.51 -7.24
N MET A 79 6.34 13.54 -6.47
CA MET A 79 5.96 12.46 -5.56
C MET A 79 5.22 11.38 -6.33
N ALA A 80 5.82 10.19 -6.44
CA ALA A 80 5.32 9.06 -7.23
C ALA A 80 5.41 7.72 -6.48
N ALA A 81 5.44 7.74 -5.14
CA ALA A 81 5.65 6.55 -4.34
C ALA A 81 4.38 5.73 -4.06
N GLY A 82 3.19 6.34 -4.19
CA GLY A 82 1.92 5.75 -3.77
C GLY A 82 1.41 4.63 -4.68
N PHE A 83 0.61 3.72 -4.10
CA PHE A 83 0.03 2.56 -4.79
C PHE A 83 -1.10 2.94 -5.78
N GLY A 84 -1.85 4.01 -5.52
CA GLY A 84 -3.00 4.40 -6.36
C GLY A 84 -4.16 3.41 -6.30
N SER A 85 -4.55 2.97 -5.11
CA SER A 85 -5.54 1.91 -4.87
C SER A 85 -6.91 2.12 -5.52
N ARG A 86 -7.30 3.36 -5.80
CA ARG A 86 -8.57 3.71 -6.46
C ARG A 86 -8.61 3.40 -7.96
N PHE A 87 -7.44 3.07 -8.56
CA PHE A 87 -7.30 2.71 -9.98
C PHE A 87 -7.04 1.21 -10.22
N ILE A 88 -7.27 0.37 -9.23
CA ILE A 88 -7.23 -1.08 -9.40
C ILE A 88 -8.28 -1.50 -10.45
N PRO A 89 -7.96 -2.44 -11.38
CA PRO A 89 -6.74 -3.24 -11.44
C PRO A 89 -5.60 -2.62 -12.28
N LEU A 90 -5.77 -1.42 -12.84
CA LEU A 90 -4.75 -0.79 -13.68
C LEU A 90 -3.43 -0.62 -12.90
N THR A 91 -3.54 -0.15 -11.66
CA THR A 91 -2.37 0.10 -10.80
C THR A 91 -1.69 -1.17 -10.28
N TYR A 92 -2.24 -2.36 -10.50
CA TYR A 92 -1.48 -3.59 -10.26
C TYR A 92 -0.31 -3.81 -11.23
N ALA A 93 -0.36 -3.20 -12.41
CA ALA A 93 0.68 -3.31 -13.43
C ALA A 93 1.38 -1.98 -13.74
N THR A 94 0.71 -0.84 -13.55
CA THR A 94 1.19 0.48 -13.94
C THR A 94 0.91 1.49 -12.84
N PRO A 95 1.93 2.11 -12.21
CA PRO A 95 1.72 3.19 -11.24
C PRO A 95 0.80 4.29 -11.78
N LYS A 96 -0.02 4.91 -10.91
CA LYS A 96 -1.00 5.92 -11.32
C LYS A 96 -0.39 7.05 -12.17
N GLY A 97 0.80 7.56 -11.80
CA GLY A 97 1.50 8.62 -12.54
C GLY A 97 2.00 8.21 -13.93
N LEU A 98 2.08 6.90 -14.22
CA LEU A 98 2.44 6.36 -15.54
C LEU A 98 1.23 6.02 -16.41
N LEU A 99 -0.01 6.21 -15.92
CA LEU A 99 -1.19 6.09 -16.75
C LEU A 99 -1.18 7.18 -17.83
N GLU A 100 -1.60 6.79 -19.02
CA GLU A 100 -1.66 7.70 -20.15
C GLU A 100 -2.97 8.48 -20.16
N VAL A 101 -2.90 9.76 -20.50
CA VAL A 101 -4.06 10.61 -20.72
C VAL A 101 -3.86 11.27 -22.09
N PHE A 102 -4.75 11.00 -23.02
CA PHE A 102 -4.63 11.38 -24.43
C PHE A 102 -3.31 10.88 -25.07
N GLY A 103 -2.88 9.66 -24.71
CA GLY A 103 -1.67 9.06 -25.25
C GLY A 103 -0.35 9.59 -24.69
N GLU A 104 -0.39 10.37 -23.60
CA GLU A 104 0.79 10.87 -22.90
C GLU A 104 0.73 10.54 -21.40
N ARG A 105 1.80 9.96 -20.84
CA ARG A 105 1.87 9.64 -19.40
C ARG A 105 1.85 10.91 -18.56
N MET A 106 1.04 10.93 -17.50
CA MET A 106 0.84 12.13 -16.66
C MET A 106 2.16 12.70 -16.13
N ILE A 107 3.03 11.85 -15.59
CA ILE A 107 4.34 12.27 -15.10
C ILE A 107 5.26 12.80 -16.19
N GLU A 108 5.26 12.20 -17.38
CA GLU A 108 6.08 12.67 -18.51
C GLU A 108 5.66 14.05 -18.99
N ARG A 109 4.36 14.30 -19.01
CA ARG A 109 3.80 15.62 -19.32
C ARG A 109 4.30 16.68 -18.35
N GLN A 110 4.26 16.39 -17.04
CA GLN A 110 4.75 17.34 -16.02
C GLN A 110 6.27 17.58 -16.16
N ILE A 111 7.06 16.52 -16.39
CA ILE A 111 8.51 16.65 -16.62
C ILE A 111 8.81 17.57 -17.82
N LYS A 112 8.13 17.36 -18.96
CA LYS A 112 8.29 18.21 -20.14
C LYS A 112 7.95 19.67 -19.85
N GLN A 113 6.84 19.91 -19.16
CA GLN A 113 6.40 21.27 -18.79
C GLN A 113 7.41 21.95 -17.84
N LEU A 114 8.02 21.23 -16.89
CA LEU A 114 9.09 21.74 -16.05
C LEU A 114 10.34 22.12 -16.89
N GLN A 115 10.75 21.23 -17.80
CA GLN A 115 11.91 21.47 -18.68
C GLN A 115 11.68 22.65 -19.64
N GLU A 116 10.46 22.81 -20.17
CA GLU A 116 10.05 23.97 -20.96
C GLU A 116 10.16 25.29 -20.17
N ALA A 117 9.90 25.24 -18.85
CA ALA A 117 10.08 26.38 -17.95
C ALA A 117 11.56 26.61 -17.55
N GLY A 118 12.48 25.77 -18.02
CA GLY A 118 13.92 25.86 -17.72
C GLY A 118 14.31 25.18 -16.39
N ILE A 119 13.47 24.32 -15.84
CA ILE A 119 13.70 23.58 -14.60
C ILE A 119 14.13 22.16 -14.98
N THR A 120 15.44 21.89 -14.87
CA THR A 120 16.06 20.65 -15.33
C THR A 120 16.53 19.73 -14.20
N ASP A 121 16.72 20.24 -12.97
CA ASP A 121 17.02 19.41 -11.80
C ASP A 121 15.72 18.87 -11.22
N ILE A 122 15.31 17.69 -11.72
CA ILE A 122 14.05 17.04 -11.36
C ILE A 122 14.35 15.75 -10.61
N THR A 123 13.76 15.60 -9.43
CA THR A 123 13.82 14.37 -8.63
C THR A 123 12.42 13.74 -8.57
N VAL A 124 12.32 12.46 -8.96
CA VAL A 124 11.10 11.65 -8.82
C VAL A 124 11.28 10.74 -7.62
N VAL A 125 10.38 10.84 -6.65
CA VAL A 125 10.40 9.97 -5.46
C VAL A 125 9.46 8.80 -5.70
N VAL A 126 10.03 7.60 -5.78
CA VAL A 126 9.35 6.36 -6.15
C VAL A 126 9.22 5.41 -4.97
N GLY A 127 8.23 4.53 -5.00
CA GLY A 127 7.97 3.50 -4.00
C GLY A 127 7.38 2.26 -4.66
N TYR A 128 6.07 2.23 -4.78
CA TYR A 128 5.36 1.14 -5.44
C TYR A 128 5.78 0.99 -6.91
N LEU A 129 6.11 -0.23 -7.33
CA LEU A 129 6.59 -0.56 -8.68
C LEU A 129 7.73 0.37 -9.17
N LYS A 130 8.63 0.76 -8.26
CA LYS A 130 9.72 1.73 -8.50
C LYS A 130 10.51 1.48 -9.80
N ASP A 131 10.72 0.21 -10.16
CA ASP A 131 11.51 -0.17 -11.32
C ASP A 131 10.88 0.28 -12.65
N THR A 132 9.56 0.50 -12.67
CA THR A 132 8.84 0.98 -13.86
C THR A 132 9.12 2.45 -14.20
N PHE A 133 9.73 3.20 -13.28
CA PHE A 133 10.11 4.60 -13.49
C PHE A 133 11.57 4.76 -13.98
N GLU A 134 12.36 3.70 -14.00
CA GLU A 134 13.80 3.74 -14.31
C GLU A 134 14.09 4.42 -15.66
N TYR A 135 13.32 4.12 -16.71
CA TYR A 135 13.48 4.69 -18.04
C TYR A 135 13.41 6.23 -18.08
N LEU A 136 12.83 6.88 -17.07
CA LEU A 136 12.76 8.34 -16.98
C LEU A 136 14.15 8.97 -16.82
N ILE A 137 15.10 8.24 -16.24
CA ILE A 137 16.48 8.69 -16.08
C ILE A 137 17.09 8.97 -17.44
N ASP A 138 17.09 8.00 -18.34
CA ASP A 138 17.67 8.14 -19.67
C ASP A 138 16.86 9.06 -20.58
N LYS A 139 15.53 8.98 -20.48
CA LYS A 139 14.65 9.74 -21.39
C LYS A 139 14.60 11.22 -21.06
N TYR A 140 14.65 11.60 -19.77
CA TYR A 140 14.41 12.97 -19.32
C TYR A 140 15.51 13.52 -18.42
N ASN A 141 16.58 12.77 -18.15
CA ASN A 141 17.66 13.15 -17.25
C ASN A 141 17.18 13.54 -15.85
N VAL A 142 16.22 12.79 -15.31
CA VAL A 142 15.70 12.95 -13.93
C VAL A 142 16.49 12.08 -12.96
N LYS A 143 16.37 12.36 -11.65
CA LYS A 143 16.93 11.54 -10.57
C LYS A 143 15.80 10.76 -9.89
N LEU A 144 16.03 9.49 -9.59
CA LEU A 144 15.10 8.70 -8.77
C LEU A 144 15.59 8.64 -7.32
N VAL A 145 14.67 8.75 -6.37
CA VAL A 145 14.90 8.51 -4.94
C VAL A 145 13.85 7.52 -4.46
N TYR A 146 14.29 6.48 -3.76
CA TYR A 146 13.38 5.47 -3.22
C TYR A 146 12.87 5.87 -1.83
N ASN A 147 11.56 5.81 -1.65
CA ASN A 147 10.91 5.89 -0.36
C ASN A 147 10.63 4.46 0.14
N PRO A 148 11.33 3.94 1.15
CA PRO A 148 11.09 2.59 1.67
C PRO A 148 9.81 2.47 2.51
N ASP A 149 9.27 3.58 2.99
CA ASP A 149 8.13 3.62 3.91
C ASP A 149 6.78 3.77 3.20
N PHE A 150 6.76 3.64 1.87
CA PHE A 150 5.57 3.91 1.04
C PHE A 150 4.34 3.04 1.38
N GLU A 151 4.55 1.88 2.01
CA GLU A 151 3.48 0.97 2.43
C GLU A 151 2.95 1.29 3.83
N SER A 152 3.82 1.79 4.71
CA SER A 152 3.53 1.99 6.13
C SER A 152 3.21 3.44 6.49
N LYS A 153 3.67 4.40 5.69
CA LYS A 153 3.50 5.83 5.92
C LYS A 153 2.93 6.55 4.70
N ASN A 154 2.18 7.63 4.95
CA ASN A 154 1.60 8.45 3.89
C ASN A 154 2.66 9.38 3.23
N ASN A 155 2.24 10.34 2.39
CA ASN A 155 3.11 11.18 1.55
C ASN A 155 4.07 12.09 2.34
N LEU A 156 3.86 12.29 3.64
CA LEU A 156 4.84 12.95 4.52
C LEU A 156 6.20 12.24 4.44
N SER A 157 6.21 10.89 4.45
CA SER A 157 7.44 10.10 4.31
C SER A 157 8.13 10.35 2.97
N THR A 158 7.35 10.51 1.90
CA THR A 158 7.87 10.80 0.56
C THR A 158 8.66 12.12 0.54
N LEU A 159 8.12 13.16 1.17
CA LEU A 159 8.81 14.46 1.25
C LEU A 159 9.99 14.43 2.24
N TYR A 160 9.89 13.64 3.31
CA TYR A 160 10.98 13.44 4.29
C TYR A 160 12.24 12.87 3.62
N HIS A 161 12.14 11.86 2.76
CA HIS A 161 13.28 11.25 2.10
C HIS A 161 14.03 12.17 1.11
N VAL A 162 13.44 13.30 0.75
CA VAL A 162 14.05 14.32 -0.12
C VAL A 162 14.13 15.70 0.51
N ARG A 163 13.91 15.82 1.82
CA ARG A 163 13.87 17.10 2.55
C ARG A 163 15.12 17.96 2.37
N ASP A 164 16.28 17.32 2.20
CA ASP A 164 17.55 18.00 1.96
C ASP A 164 17.65 18.65 0.58
N LYS A 165 16.76 18.27 -0.35
CA LYS A 165 16.68 18.85 -1.69
C LYS A 165 15.76 20.07 -1.73
N LEU A 166 15.02 20.37 -0.65
CA LEU A 166 14.13 21.52 -0.57
C LEU A 166 14.94 22.84 -0.60
N LYS A 167 14.65 23.67 -1.60
CA LYS A 167 15.26 24.98 -1.89
C LYS A 167 14.15 25.91 -2.40
N ASN A 168 14.36 26.61 -3.52
CA ASN A 168 13.30 27.16 -4.36
C ASN A 168 12.73 26.01 -5.20
N THR A 169 11.75 25.28 -4.68
CA THR A 169 11.40 23.94 -5.15
C THR A 169 9.92 23.85 -5.55
N TYR A 170 9.63 23.31 -6.72
CA TYR A 170 8.29 22.82 -7.03
C TYR A 170 8.09 21.42 -6.43
N ILE A 171 6.92 21.20 -5.84
CA ILE A 171 6.48 19.90 -5.34
C ILE A 171 5.20 19.51 -6.07
N LEU A 172 5.20 18.33 -6.68
CA LEU A 172 4.15 17.85 -7.54
C LEU A 172 3.71 16.44 -7.14
N SER A 173 2.43 16.15 -7.34
CA SER A 173 1.93 14.77 -7.36
C SER A 173 2.01 14.23 -8.79
N SER A 174 2.51 12.99 -8.95
CA SER A 174 2.78 12.39 -10.27
C SER A 174 1.51 12.15 -11.11
N ASP A 175 0.36 12.14 -10.47
CA ASP A 175 -0.97 11.87 -11.05
C ASP A 175 -1.79 13.12 -11.39
N ASN A 176 -1.17 14.30 -11.30
CA ASN A 176 -1.79 15.52 -11.79
C ASN A 176 -1.59 15.67 -13.31
N TRP A 177 -2.66 15.96 -14.02
CA TRP A 177 -2.62 16.33 -15.43
C TRP A 177 -2.89 17.82 -15.60
N LEU A 178 -1.90 18.57 -16.12
CA LEU A 178 -2.00 20.01 -16.31
C LEU A 178 -2.34 20.32 -17.76
N ARG A 179 -3.42 21.08 -17.98
CA ARG A 179 -3.87 21.46 -19.33
C ARG A 179 -2.84 22.34 -20.04
N LYS A 180 -2.33 23.35 -19.36
CA LYS A 180 -1.30 24.26 -19.84
C LYS A 180 -0.15 24.28 -18.86
N ASN A 181 1.04 24.57 -19.37
CA ASN A 181 2.20 24.79 -18.53
C ASN A 181 1.94 25.96 -17.58
N MET A 182 2.08 25.74 -16.27
CA MET A 182 1.92 26.74 -15.23
C MET A 182 3.21 26.99 -14.44
N TYR A 183 4.30 26.38 -14.84
CA TYR A 183 5.59 26.53 -14.20
C TYR A 183 6.35 27.73 -14.77
N HIS A 184 7.13 28.41 -13.91
CA HIS A 184 7.94 29.55 -14.28
C HIS A 184 9.38 29.35 -13.79
N ALA A 185 10.33 29.91 -14.53
CA ALA A 185 11.74 29.85 -14.13
C ALA A 185 12.05 30.61 -12.84
N HIS A 186 11.19 31.55 -12.45
CA HIS A 186 11.33 32.36 -11.24
C HIS A 186 9.99 32.46 -10.52
N GLU A 187 10.01 32.28 -9.21
CA GLU A 187 8.84 32.39 -8.35
C GLU A 187 9.20 33.18 -7.08
N TYR A 188 8.31 34.02 -6.61
CA TYR A 188 8.60 34.88 -5.47
C TYR A 188 8.12 34.32 -4.14
N ASP A 189 6.81 34.11 -4.01
CA ASP A 189 6.17 33.62 -2.79
C ASP A 189 5.91 32.12 -2.87
N SER A 190 5.92 31.46 -1.74
CA SER A 190 5.43 30.08 -1.66
C SER A 190 3.93 30.04 -1.87
N TRP A 191 3.49 29.12 -2.72
CA TRP A 191 2.08 29.00 -3.05
C TRP A 191 1.63 27.55 -3.27
N TYR A 192 0.36 27.32 -3.05
CA TYR A 192 -0.35 26.09 -3.39
C TYR A 192 -1.33 26.38 -4.52
N SER A 193 -1.31 25.59 -5.59
CA SER A 193 -2.33 25.64 -6.63
C SER A 193 -3.70 25.40 -6.03
N SER A 194 -4.69 26.17 -6.43
CA SER A 194 -6.03 26.04 -5.89
C SER A 194 -7.09 26.25 -6.95
N VAL A 195 -8.13 25.42 -6.90
CA VAL A 195 -9.27 25.44 -7.80
C VAL A 195 -10.54 25.72 -7.01
N LYS A 196 -11.47 26.46 -7.58
CA LYS A 196 -12.75 26.70 -6.94
C LYS A 196 -13.73 25.58 -7.22
N MET A 197 -14.16 24.88 -6.17
CA MET A 197 -15.22 23.89 -6.22
C MET A 197 -16.53 24.48 -5.73
N ASN A 198 -17.58 24.41 -6.55
CA ASN A 198 -18.91 24.95 -6.22
C ASN A 198 -19.78 23.92 -5.46
N GLU A 199 -19.59 22.65 -5.77
CA GLU A 199 -20.29 21.53 -5.13
C GLU A 199 -19.74 21.22 -3.73
N LYS A 200 -20.42 20.32 -3.01
CA LYS A 200 -19.89 19.77 -1.77
C LYS A 200 -18.64 18.93 -2.06
N THR A 201 -17.58 19.18 -1.33
CA THR A 201 -16.31 18.47 -1.48
C THR A 201 -15.81 17.98 -0.13
N ASN A 202 -15.03 16.91 -0.12
CA ASN A 202 -14.25 16.43 1.02
C ASN A 202 -12.78 16.82 0.95
N GLU A 203 -12.41 17.63 -0.07
CA GLU A 203 -11.05 18.12 -0.28
C GLU A 203 -10.60 19.11 0.81
N TRP A 204 -9.32 19.44 0.80
CA TRP A 204 -8.71 20.41 1.69
C TRP A 204 -9.07 21.83 1.28
N VAL A 205 -10.00 22.42 2.04
CA VAL A 205 -10.58 23.75 1.78
C VAL A 205 -9.74 24.84 2.41
N LEU A 206 -9.49 25.91 1.65
CA LEU A 206 -8.70 27.05 2.04
C LEU A 206 -9.57 28.20 2.57
N GLN A 207 -9.25 28.69 3.75
CA GLN A 207 -9.71 30.01 4.21
C GLN A 207 -8.62 31.04 3.88
N LEU A 208 -8.96 31.99 2.98
CA LEU A 208 -8.03 32.95 2.46
C LEU A 208 -8.18 34.31 3.16
N GLY A 209 -7.06 34.93 3.46
CA GLY A 209 -6.94 36.30 3.95
C GLY A 209 -6.60 37.28 2.83
N LEU A 210 -6.02 38.41 3.20
CA LEU A 210 -5.58 39.45 2.25
C LEU A 210 -4.53 38.88 1.27
N HIS A 211 -4.66 39.27 0.00
CA HIS A 211 -3.77 38.84 -1.09
C HIS A 211 -3.68 37.33 -1.26
N ASP A 212 -4.78 36.62 -0.97
CA ASP A 212 -4.88 35.16 -1.09
C ASP A 212 -3.95 34.37 -0.15
N LYS A 213 -3.50 34.99 0.95
CA LYS A 213 -2.76 34.29 1.99
C LYS A 213 -3.63 33.18 2.60
N ILE A 214 -3.08 31.98 2.72
CA ILE A 214 -3.75 30.85 3.37
C ILE A 214 -3.69 31.09 4.90
N MET A 215 -4.87 31.26 5.51
CA MET A 215 -5.00 31.51 6.94
C MET A 215 -5.38 30.26 7.73
N LYS A 216 -6.12 29.35 7.10
CA LYS A 216 -6.54 28.08 7.69
C LYS A 216 -6.85 27.08 6.58
N VAL A 217 -6.58 25.82 6.86
CA VAL A 217 -6.96 24.66 6.05
C VAL A 217 -7.93 23.81 6.85
N LYS A 218 -8.95 23.25 6.21
CA LYS A 218 -9.90 22.32 6.82
C LYS A 218 -10.40 21.32 5.76
N VAL A 219 -10.76 20.12 6.18
CA VAL A 219 -11.35 19.11 5.30
C VAL A 219 -12.84 19.40 5.10
N GLY A 220 -13.28 19.37 3.85
CA GLY A 220 -14.67 19.49 3.45
C GLY A 220 -15.23 20.91 3.43
N GLY A 221 -16.15 21.14 2.48
CA GLY A 221 -16.81 22.44 2.30
C GLY A 221 -17.72 22.48 1.07
N ARG A 222 -18.20 23.67 0.74
CA ARG A 222 -18.98 23.97 -0.44
C ARG A 222 -18.64 25.39 -0.93
N ASN A 223 -18.65 25.62 -2.23
CA ASN A 223 -18.32 26.92 -2.86
C ASN A 223 -16.99 27.50 -2.36
N ALA A 224 -15.95 26.68 -2.32
CA ALA A 224 -14.69 26.98 -1.67
C ALA A 224 -13.49 26.80 -2.60
N TRP A 225 -12.39 27.47 -2.29
CA TRP A 225 -11.09 27.17 -2.89
C TRP A 225 -10.48 25.96 -2.20
N VAL A 226 -10.04 24.98 -2.98
CA VAL A 226 -9.41 23.76 -2.48
C VAL A 226 -7.95 23.68 -2.90
N MET A 227 -7.13 23.01 -2.12
CA MET A 227 -5.77 22.63 -2.50
C MET A 227 -5.86 21.64 -3.64
N TYR A 228 -5.24 21.93 -4.80
CA TYR A 228 -5.37 21.07 -5.96
C TYR A 228 -4.24 21.32 -6.95
N GLY A 229 -3.34 20.33 -7.10
CA GLY A 229 -2.23 20.40 -8.03
C GLY A 229 -0.89 20.82 -7.43
N PRO A 230 -0.01 21.42 -8.26
CA PRO A 230 1.37 21.72 -7.88
C PRO A 230 1.51 22.75 -6.76
N VAL A 231 2.64 22.65 -6.07
CA VAL A 231 3.04 23.56 -4.99
C VAL A 231 4.42 24.13 -5.29
N TYR A 232 4.67 25.36 -4.87
CA TYR A 232 5.98 25.96 -4.89
C TYR A 232 6.40 26.39 -3.47
N PHE A 233 7.59 25.95 -3.07
CA PHE A 233 8.27 26.38 -1.84
C PHE A 233 9.41 27.34 -2.20
N SER A 234 9.37 28.56 -1.68
CA SER A 234 10.54 29.44 -1.69
C SER A 234 11.60 28.90 -0.71
N ARG A 235 12.86 29.28 -0.88
CA ARG A 235 13.96 28.86 0.00
C ARG A 235 13.66 29.12 1.47
N ALA A 236 13.15 30.30 1.79
CA ALA A 236 12.80 30.64 3.17
C ALA A 236 11.71 29.73 3.75
N PHE A 237 10.73 29.36 2.93
CA PHE A 237 9.69 28.41 3.33
C PHE A 237 10.26 26.99 3.49
N SER A 238 11.11 26.56 2.55
CA SER A 238 11.80 25.26 2.59
C SER A 238 12.65 25.11 3.85
N ASP A 239 13.40 26.15 4.22
CA ASP A 239 14.24 26.14 5.42
C ASP A 239 13.40 26.11 6.70
N ALA A 240 12.21 26.73 6.69
CA ALA A 240 11.31 26.74 7.85
C ALA A 240 10.54 25.43 8.02
N ILE A 241 10.06 24.81 6.94
CA ILE A 241 9.24 23.58 7.01
C ILE A 241 10.09 22.31 7.20
N ARG A 242 11.33 22.29 6.75
CA ARG A 242 12.22 21.11 6.81
C ARG A 242 12.32 20.48 8.21
N PRO A 243 12.65 21.23 9.28
CA PRO A 243 12.70 20.67 10.63
C PRO A 243 11.33 20.18 11.12
N MET A 244 10.23 20.80 10.67
CA MET A 244 8.87 20.39 11.04
C MET A 244 8.49 19.04 10.38
N ILE A 245 8.91 18.82 9.12
CA ILE A 245 8.77 17.54 8.43
C ILE A 245 9.57 16.45 9.15
N GLU A 246 10.79 16.75 9.55
CA GLU A 246 11.67 15.81 10.26
C GLU A 246 11.09 15.42 11.62
N GLU A 247 10.62 16.39 12.40
CA GLU A 247 9.95 16.15 13.68
C GLU A 247 8.70 15.30 13.50
N ALA A 248 7.83 15.67 12.55
CA ALA A 248 6.59 14.94 12.28
C ALA A 248 6.84 13.50 11.84
N TYR A 249 7.83 13.25 11.00
CA TYR A 249 8.14 11.90 10.50
C TYR A 249 8.54 10.92 11.61
N HIS A 250 9.23 11.38 12.66
CA HIS A 250 9.70 10.54 13.77
C HIS A 250 8.65 10.33 14.88
N ARG A 251 7.47 10.91 14.78
CA ARG A 251 6.38 10.68 15.72
C ARG A 251 5.60 9.42 15.35
N GLU A 252 5.20 8.64 16.37
CA GLU A 252 4.44 7.40 16.17
C GLU A 252 2.99 7.62 15.70
N ASP A 253 2.40 8.80 16.00
CA ASP A 253 1.01 9.13 15.69
C ASP A 253 0.82 9.83 14.33
N THR A 254 1.80 9.78 13.42
CA THR A 254 1.81 10.55 12.18
C THR A 254 2.00 9.70 10.92
N ASP A 255 1.87 8.40 11.01
CA ASP A 255 2.06 7.49 9.87
C ASP A 255 1.06 7.78 8.72
N ASP A 256 -0.17 8.18 9.06
CA ASP A 256 -1.22 8.55 8.11
C ASP A 256 -1.13 10.01 7.63
N TRP A 257 -0.14 10.80 8.11
CA TRP A 257 -0.10 12.21 7.77
C TRP A 257 0.35 12.45 6.34
N TYR A 258 -0.32 13.44 5.73
CA TYR A 258 0.16 14.14 4.55
C TYR A 258 1.15 15.24 4.98
N TRP A 259 2.05 15.66 4.09
CA TRP A 259 2.89 16.82 4.39
C TRP A 259 2.05 18.12 4.57
N GLU A 260 0.86 18.16 3.98
CA GLU A 260 -0.14 19.21 4.15
C GLU A 260 -0.67 19.30 5.59
N ASP A 261 -0.63 18.21 6.35
CA ASP A 261 -0.94 18.24 7.78
C ASP A 261 0.08 19.06 8.55
N VAL A 262 1.36 18.96 8.19
CA VAL A 262 2.43 19.79 8.75
C VAL A 262 2.17 21.26 8.44
N LEU A 263 1.86 21.60 7.17
CA LEU A 263 1.51 22.97 6.79
C LEU A 263 0.32 23.49 7.60
N SER A 264 -0.77 22.73 7.68
CA SER A 264 -2.02 23.17 8.30
C SER A 264 -1.86 23.49 9.77
N ARG A 265 -0.98 22.80 10.47
CA ARG A 265 -0.68 22.99 11.90
C ARG A 265 0.27 24.15 12.17
N HIS A 266 1.05 24.59 11.18
CA HIS A 266 2.09 25.61 11.32
C HIS A 266 1.84 26.89 10.52
N LEU A 267 0.60 27.17 10.10
CA LEU A 267 0.22 28.38 9.36
C LEU A 267 0.43 29.69 10.14
N ASN A 268 0.66 29.63 11.45
CA ASN A 268 1.05 30.77 12.27
C ASN A 268 2.52 31.19 12.05
N THR A 269 3.39 30.26 11.64
CA THR A 269 4.81 30.48 11.37
C THR A 269 5.13 30.40 9.88
N LEU A 270 4.46 29.52 9.14
CA LEU A 270 4.61 29.36 7.71
C LEU A 270 3.67 30.31 6.94
N THR A 271 4.19 30.94 5.91
CA THR A 271 3.38 31.80 5.03
C THR A 271 3.29 31.20 3.64
N MET A 272 2.07 30.87 3.21
CA MET A 272 1.76 30.34 1.90
C MET A 272 0.55 31.06 1.28
N PHE A 273 0.50 31.16 -0.03
CA PHE A 273 -0.55 31.82 -0.77
C PHE A 273 -1.30 30.84 -1.67
N ALA A 274 -2.58 31.10 -1.93
CA ALA A 274 -3.33 30.35 -2.90
C ALA A 274 -3.02 30.87 -4.32
N ASN A 275 -2.52 29.99 -5.20
CA ASN A 275 -2.35 30.26 -6.61
C ASN A 275 -3.62 29.80 -7.36
N LYS A 276 -4.57 30.71 -7.51
CA LYS A 276 -5.91 30.45 -8.05
C LYS A 276 -5.87 30.10 -9.53
N GLN A 277 -6.32 28.90 -9.86
CA GLN A 277 -6.37 28.38 -11.22
C GLN A 277 -7.82 28.29 -11.74
N PRO A 278 -8.02 28.39 -13.05
CA PRO A 278 -9.29 28.03 -13.68
C PRO A 278 -9.66 26.57 -13.39
N ALA A 279 -10.96 26.25 -13.31
CA ALA A 279 -11.47 24.93 -12.99
C ALA A 279 -10.99 23.80 -13.95
N ASN A 280 -10.57 24.18 -15.17
CA ASN A 280 -10.09 23.23 -16.20
C ASN A 280 -8.57 23.30 -16.42
N GLN A 281 -7.79 23.73 -15.45
CA GLN A 281 -6.34 23.83 -15.55
C GLN A 281 -5.62 22.61 -15.01
N VAL A 282 -6.05 22.14 -13.85
CA VAL A 282 -5.48 20.99 -13.15
C VAL A 282 -6.53 19.89 -13.08
N TYR A 283 -6.14 18.67 -13.36
CA TYR A 283 -6.97 17.48 -13.22
C TYR A 283 -6.22 16.45 -12.39
N GLU A 284 -6.92 15.88 -11.44
CA GLU A 284 -6.52 14.75 -10.64
C GLU A 284 -7.69 13.77 -10.64
N PHE A 285 -7.45 12.57 -11.10
CA PHE A 285 -8.51 11.58 -11.25
C PHE A 285 -8.62 10.75 -9.99
N GLU A 286 -9.81 10.70 -9.41
CA GLU A 286 -10.09 9.92 -8.21
C GLU A 286 -10.56 8.49 -8.53
N SER A 287 -11.02 8.26 -9.76
CA SER A 287 -11.54 6.98 -10.21
C SER A 287 -11.29 6.74 -11.70
N LEU A 288 -11.41 5.47 -12.12
CA LEU A 288 -11.39 5.12 -13.55
C LEU A 288 -12.57 5.73 -14.29
N GLU A 289 -13.72 5.92 -13.63
CA GLU A 289 -14.90 6.54 -14.20
C GLU A 289 -14.65 8.02 -14.57
N GLU A 290 -13.97 8.77 -13.72
CA GLU A 290 -13.56 10.16 -14.03
C GLU A 290 -12.56 10.21 -15.18
N LEU A 291 -11.59 9.31 -15.20
CA LEU A 291 -10.63 9.20 -16.29
C LEU A 291 -11.33 8.87 -17.62
N ARG A 292 -12.30 7.95 -17.62
CA ARG A 292 -13.13 7.62 -18.80
C ARG A 292 -13.93 8.81 -19.32
N GLN A 293 -14.49 9.63 -18.41
CA GLN A 293 -15.22 10.84 -18.81
C GLN A 293 -14.29 11.89 -19.43
N PHE A 294 -13.05 11.95 -18.97
CA PHE A 294 -12.06 12.90 -19.45
C PHE A 294 -11.39 12.45 -20.73
N ASP A 295 -10.92 11.20 -20.76
CA ASP A 295 -10.31 10.56 -21.94
C ASP A 295 -11.16 9.36 -22.38
N THR A 296 -11.95 9.58 -23.43
CA THR A 296 -12.90 8.59 -23.94
C THR A 296 -12.25 7.35 -24.55
N SER A 297 -10.93 7.33 -24.78
CA SER A 297 -10.21 6.13 -25.21
C SER A 297 -10.33 5.00 -24.17
N TYR A 298 -10.39 5.34 -22.89
CA TYR A 298 -10.60 4.40 -21.79
C TYR A 298 -12.01 3.80 -21.73
N MET A 299 -12.98 4.33 -22.47
CA MET A 299 -14.29 3.69 -22.66
C MET A 299 -14.20 2.48 -23.59
N VAL A 300 -13.27 2.53 -24.54
CA VAL A 300 -13.07 1.45 -25.54
C VAL A 300 -12.19 0.35 -24.94
N SER A 301 -11.04 0.71 -24.42
CA SER A 301 -10.10 -0.22 -23.78
C SER A 301 -9.24 0.51 -22.75
N THR A 302 -9.02 -0.14 -21.61
CA THR A 302 -8.08 0.32 -20.59
C THR A 302 -6.65 -0.18 -20.84
N GLN A 303 -6.44 -1.00 -21.87
CA GLN A 303 -5.18 -1.72 -22.15
C GLN A 303 -4.68 -2.54 -20.94
N ASN A 304 -5.62 -2.99 -20.10
CA ASN A 304 -5.31 -3.78 -18.90
C ASN A 304 -5.79 -5.20 -19.06
N LYS A 305 -4.87 -6.15 -18.96
CA LYS A 305 -5.16 -7.60 -19.16
C LYS A 305 -6.28 -8.15 -18.26
N TRP A 306 -6.48 -7.57 -17.08
CA TRP A 306 -7.51 -8.02 -16.15
C TRP A 306 -8.88 -7.49 -16.53
N MET A 307 -8.96 -6.26 -17.02
CA MET A 307 -10.18 -5.67 -17.57
C MET A 307 -10.60 -6.41 -18.85
N GLU A 308 -9.65 -6.73 -19.73
CA GLU A 308 -9.88 -7.54 -20.92
C GLU A 308 -10.38 -8.94 -20.57
N LEU A 309 -9.80 -9.57 -19.52
CA LEU A 309 -10.26 -10.87 -19.06
C LEU A 309 -11.71 -10.82 -18.55
N ILE A 310 -12.08 -9.82 -17.73
CA ILE A 310 -13.45 -9.63 -17.25
C ILE A 310 -14.39 -9.45 -18.46
N SER A 311 -14.02 -8.55 -19.38
CA SER A 311 -14.79 -8.28 -20.60
C SER A 311 -15.06 -9.57 -21.39
N ARG A 312 -14.05 -10.40 -21.58
CA ARG A 312 -14.13 -11.68 -22.30
C ARG A 312 -14.99 -12.70 -21.55
N VAL A 313 -14.81 -12.86 -20.23
CA VAL A 313 -15.56 -13.85 -19.42
C VAL A 313 -17.05 -13.54 -19.42
N PHE A 314 -17.45 -12.28 -19.34
CA PHE A 314 -18.85 -11.88 -19.30
C PHE A 314 -19.43 -11.51 -20.66
N GLY A 315 -18.62 -11.44 -21.73
CA GLY A 315 -19.07 -11.00 -23.07
C GLY A 315 -19.59 -9.55 -23.06
N LYS A 316 -19.00 -8.67 -22.23
CA LYS A 316 -19.44 -7.29 -22.06
C LYS A 316 -18.26 -6.33 -22.26
N PRO A 317 -18.50 -5.14 -22.87
CA PRO A 317 -17.44 -4.15 -23.04
C PRO A 317 -16.93 -3.62 -21.70
N GLU A 318 -15.64 -3.28 -21.64
CA GLU A 318 -14.97 -2.80 -20.42
C GLU A 318 -15.65 -1.58 -19.77
N MET A 319 -16.28 -0.73 -20.56
CA MET A 319 -17.02 0.45 -20.05
C MET A 319 -18.19 0.10 -19.11
N GLN A 320 -18.69 -1.14 -19.14
CA GLN A 320 -19.74 -1.60 -18.24
C GLN A 320 -19.20 -2.10 -16.90
N ILE A 321 -17.90 -2.32 -16.78
CA ILE A 321 -17.23 -2.68 -15.53
C ILE A 321 -17.05 -1.41 -14.73
N LYS A 322 -17.68 -1.34 -13.54
CA LYS A 322 -17.78 -0.13 -12.72
C LYS A 322 -17.42 -0.40 -11.26
N ASN A 323 -17.33 0.68 -10.47
CA ASN A 323 -17.20 0.62 -9.01
C ASN A 323 -16.06 -0.29 -8.53
N LEU A 324 -14.93 -0.21 -9.24
CA LEU A 324 -13.71 -0.95 -8.93
C LEU A 324 -13.14 -0.49 -7.59
N ARG A 325 -12.93 -1.43 -6.65
CA ARG A 325 -12.37 -1.12 -5.34
C ARG A 325 -11.51 -2.27 -4.81
N PRO A 326 -10.40 -1.98 -4.10
CA PRO A 326 -9.60 -3.03 -3.49
C PRO A 326 -10.41 -3.78 -2.45
N LEU A 327 -10.19 -5.09 -2.40
CA LEU A 327 -10.64 -5.94 -1.30
C LEU A 327 -9.39 -6.31 -0.50
N ARG A 328 -9.28 -5.77 0.72
CA ARG A 328 -8.17 -6.10 1.64
C ARG A 328 -8.56 -7.34 2.46
N LEU A 329 -8.46 -8.51 1.86
CA LEU A 329 -8.65 -9.79 2.53
C LEU A 329 -7.50 -10.71 2.15
N GLY A 330 -6.85 -11.31 3.16
CA GLY A 330 -5.76 -12.27 3.00
C GLY A 330 -4.36 -11.66 2.87
N MET A 331 -3.37 -12.41 3.36
CA MET A 331 -1.96 -11.98 3.44
C MET A 331 -1.21 -12.06 2.09
N THR A 332 -1.69 -12.83 1.11
CA THR A 332 -0.92 -13.20 -0.08
C THR A 332 -1.58 -12.84 -1.41
N ASN A 333 -2.90 -12.78 -1.49
CA ASN A 333 -3.64 -12.58 -2.74
C ASN A 333 -4.02 -11.12 -2.97
N LYS A 334 -3.89 -10.63 -4.21
CA LYS A 334 -4.42 -9.32 -4.63
C LYS A 334 -5.86 -9.51 -5.10
N SER A 335 -6.81 -8.86 -4.44
CA SER A 335 -8.23 -8.98 -4.78
C SER A 335 -8.90 -7.62 -4.93
N PHE A 336 -9.88 -7.55 -5.81
CA PHE A 336 -10.72 -6.36 -5.96
C PHE A 336 -12.16 -6.73 -6.27
N ILE A 337 -13.07 -5.84 -5.89
CA ILE A 337 -14.49 -5.93 -6.23
C ILE A 337 -14.75 -5.07 -7.46
N PHE A 338 -15.62 -5.56 -8.33
CA PHE A 338 -16.17 -4.79 -9.45
C PHE A 338 -17.68 -5.06 -9.60
N GLU A 339 -18.37 -4.13 -10.24
CA GLU A 339 -19.80 -4.26 -10.57
C GLU A 339 -19.99 -4.40 -12.07
N LEU A 340 -20.86 -5.32 -12.47
CA LEU A 340 -21.26 -5.53 -13.85
C LEU A 340 -22.73 -5.99 -13.88
N ASN A 341 -23.59 -5.32 -14.66
CA ASN A 341 -25.04 -5.62 -14.74
C ASN A 341 -25.74 -5.63 -13.37
N ASN A 342 -25.43 -4.68 -12.50
CA ASN A 342 -25.94 -4.54 -11.12
C ASN A 342 -25.58 -5.70 -10.17
N ASN A 343 -24.70 -6.60 -10.56
CA ASN A 343 -24.15 -7.61 -9.68
C ASN A 343 -22.70 -7.26 -9.32
N LYS A 344 -22.28 -7.62 -8.11
CA LYS A 344 -20.91 -7.46 -7.62
C LYS A 344 -20.16 -8.77 -7.74
N TYR A 345 -18.89 -8.67 -8.05
CA TYR A 345 -17.98 -9.80 -8.22
C TYR A 345 -16.64 -9.52 -7.54
N ILE A 346 -15.96 -10.58 -7.13
CA ILE A 346 -14.58 -10.53 -6.65
C ILE A 346 -13.67 -11.07 -7.74
N PHE A 347 -12.61 -10.33 -8.03
CA PHE A 347 -11.51 -10.78 -8.87
C PHE A 347 -10.31 -11.04 -7.96
N ARG A 348 -9.78 -12.27 -7.95
CA ARG A 348 -8.60 -12.68 -7.18
C ARG A 348 -7.43 -12.94 -8.11
N ILE A 349 -6.30 -12.32 -7.83
CA ILE A 349 -5.00 -12.55 -8.47
C ILE A 349 -4.09 -13.18 -7.42
N PRO A 350 -3.58 -14.40 -7.61
CA PRO A 350 -2.62 -14.99 -6.71
C PRO A 350 -1.36 -14.12 -6.53
N GLY A 351 -0.84 -14.08 -5.30
CA GLY A 351 0.39 -13.37 -4.99
C GLY A 351 1.62 -14.03 -5.61
N ALA A 352 2.67 -13.26 -5.80
CA ALA A 352 3.94 -13.76 -6.33
C ALA A 352 4.52 -14.86 -5.42
N GLY A 353 5.10 -15.91 -6.04
CA GLY A 353 5.70 -17.04 -5.32
C GLY A 353 4.71 -18.10 -4.82
N THR A 354 3.39 -17.92 -5.02
CA THR A 354 2.40 -18.94 -4.67
C THR A 354 2.41 -20.13 -5.65
N GLU A 355 2.99 -19.98 -6.83
CA GLU A 355 3.10 -21.02 -7.85
C GLU A 355 3.89 -22.25 -7.37
N VAL A 356 4.86 -22.04 -6.47
CA VAL A 356 5.69 -23.12 -5.88
C VAL A 356 4.95 -23.83 -4.76
N LEU A 357 4.02 -23.13 -4.08
CA LEU A 357 3.35 -23.61 -2.89
C LEU A 357 2.03 -24.31 -3.17
N ILE A 358 1.30 -23.88 -4.22
CA ILE A 358 -0.10 -24.22 -4.47
C ILE A 358 -0.28 -24.81 -5.86
N ASN A 359 -0.94 -25.96 -5.90
CA ASN A 359 -1.31 -26.62 -7.16
C ASN A 359 -2.70 -26.17 -7.61
N ARG A 360 -2.77 -25.22 -8.53
CA ARG A 360 -4.02 -24.62 -9.00
C ARG A 360 -4.99 -25.61 -9.68
N LYS A 361 -4.50 -26.69 -10.26
CA LYS A 361 -5.34 -27.76 -10.80
C LYS A 361 -6.03 -28.56 -9.68
N GLN A 362 -5.34 -28.75 -8.54
CA GLN A 362 -5.93 -29.40 -7.38
C GLN A 362 -6.98 -28.50 -6.72
N GLU A 363 -6.69 -27.22 -6.56
CA GLU A 363 -7.66 -26.21 -6.08
C GLU A 363 -8.94 -26.21 -6.93
N TYR A 364 -8.80 -26.16 -8.27
CA TYR A 364 -9.95 -26.23 -9.17
C TYR A 364 -10.75 -27.54 -9.04
N ALA A 365 -10.06 -28.66 -8.88
CA ALA A 365 -10.71 -29.95 -8.71
C ALA A 365 -11.54 -30.01 -7.41
N VAL A 366 -11.06 -29.36 -6.32
CA VAL A 366 -11.82 -29.22 -5.09
C VAL A 366 -13.07 -28.40 -5.31
N TYR A 367 -12.95 -27.18 -5.90
CA TYR A 367 -14.13 -26.34 -6.19
C TYR A 367 -15.20 -27.11 -6.98
N LYS A 368 -14.80 -27.91 -7.96
CA LYS A 368 -15.74 -28.74 -8.73
C LYS A 368 -16.34 -29.87 -7.92
N ALA A 369 -15.60 -30.46 -7.01
CA ALA A 369 -16.09 -31.55 -6.17
C ALA A 369 -17.11 -31.07 -5.13
N ILE A 370 -16.91 -29.89 -4.57
CA ILE A 370 -17.78 -29.33 -3.50
C ILE A 370 -18.98 -28.53 -4.05
N GLU A 371 -19.04 -28.25 -5.35
CA GLU A 371 -20.12 -27.47 -5.97
C GLU A 371 -21.54 -27.95 -5.56
N PRO A 372 -21.82 -29.27 -5.46
CA PRO A 372 -23.14 -29.76 -5.03
C PRO A 372 -23.47 -29.49 -3.56
N LEU A 373 -22.50 -29.19 -2.71
CA LEU A 373 -22.73 -28.91 -1.29
C LEU A 373 -23.22 -27.50 -1.04
N ASP A 374 -22.99 -26.58 -1.97
CA ASP A 374 -23.28 -25.15 -1.84
C ASP A 374 -22.69 -24.54 -0.54
N ILE A 375 -21.42 -24.84 -0.29
CA ILE A 375 -20.69 -24.38 0.91
C ILE A 375 -19.58 -23.36 0.60
N SER A 376 -19.43 -22.97 -0.66
CA SER A 376 -18.36 -22.07 -1.13
C SER A 376 -18.94 -20.89 -1.91
N ASP A 377 -18.09 -19.90 -2.18
CA ASP A 377 -18.39 -18.82 -3.12
C ASP A 377 -18.69 -19.36 -4.51
N LYS A 378 -19.62 -18.73 -5.20
CA LYS A 378 -19.99 -19.14 -6.57
C LYS A 378 -18.93 -18.70 -7.56
N ILE A 379 -18.21 -19.68 -8.12
CA ILE A 379 -17.14 -19.45 -9.09
C ILE A 379 -17.73 -19.18 -10.48
N ILE A 380 -17.38 -18.04 -11.07
CA ILE A 380 -17.73 -17.65 -12.44
C ILE A 380 -16.63 -18.03 -13.41
N TYR A 381 -15.36 -17.82 -13.00
CA TYR A 381 -14.19 -18.13 -13.80
C TYR A 381 -13.04 -18.59 -12.90
N PHE A 382 -12.31 -19.59 -13.37
CA PHE A 382 -11.09 -20.07 -12.72
C PHE A 382 -10.05 -20.50 -13.77
N ASP A 383 -8.87 -19.89 -13.72
CA ASP A 383 -7.74 -20.30 -14.56
C ASP A 383 -6.87 -21.30 -13.81
N GLN A 384 -6.87 -22.55 -14.25
CA GLN A 384 -6.13 -23.66 -13.65
C GLN A 384 -4.59 -23.54 -13.76
N LEU A 385 -4.08 -22.64 -14.59
CA LEU A 385 -2.64 -22.42 -14.73
C LEU A 385 -2.16 -21.33 -13.80
N THR A 386 -2.87 -20.22 -13.76
CA THR A 386 -2.46 -19.03 -13.00
C THR A 386 -3.14 -18.93 -11.64
N GLY A 387 -4.27 -19.61 -11.42
CA GLY A 387 -5.09 -19.47 -10.22
C GLY A 387 -5.92 -18.18 -10.17
N VAL A 388 -5.97 -17.41 -11.25
CA VAL A 388 -6.85 -16.25 -11.35
C VAL A 388 -8.30 -16.70 -11.26
N LYS A 389 -9.06 -16.08 -10.38
CA LYS A 389 -10.44 -16.46 -10.07
C LYS A 389 -11.38 -15.26 -10.12
N ILE A 390 -12.57 -15.46 -10.65
CA ILE A 390 -13.70 -14.54 -10.52
C ILE A 390 -14.82 -15.28 -9.80
N SER A 391 -15.30 -14.74 -8.70
CA SER A 391 -16.46 -15.27 -7.96
C SER A 391 -17.52 -14.20 -7.76
N GLN A 392 -18.74 -14.63 -7.50
CA GLN A 392 -19.84 -13.74 -7.12
C GLN A 392 -19.54 -13.16 -5.74
N PHE A 393 -19.79 -11.87 -5.55
CA PHE A 393 -19.69 -11.23 -4.24
C PHE A 393 -20.98 -11.49 -3.45
N GLU A 394 -20.86 -12.04 -2.26
CA GLU A 394 -21.98 -12.27 -1.36
C GLU A 394 -22.21 -11.01 -0.51
N GLU A 395 -23.42 -10.46 -0.59
CA GLU A 395 -23.79 -9.25 0.16
C GLU A 395 -24.32 -9.59 1.57
N ASN A 396 -24.20 -8.65 2.49
CA ASN A 396 -24.70 -8.76 3.87
C ASN A 396 -24.06 -9.89 4.68
N MET A 397 -22.86 -10.31 4.30
CA MET A 397 -22.08 -11.28 5.06
C MET A 397 -20.98 -10.58 5.88
N HIS A 398 -20.68 -11.15 7.04
CA HIS A 398 -19.54 -10.76 7.86
C HIS A 398 -18.53 -11.91 7.95
N ILE A 399 -17.28 -11.59 8.24
CA ILE A 399 -16.23 -12.58 8.54
C ILE A 399 -16.50 -13.13 9.93
N ALA A 400 -16.35 -14.45 10.12
CA ALA A 400 -16.58 -15.09 11.40
C ALA A 400 -15.68 -14.54 12.50
N ASP A 401 -16.27 -14.21 13.64
CA ASP A 401 -15.56 -13.91 14.88
C ASP A 401 -15.39 -15.20 15.71
N PRO A 402 -14.15 -15.70 15.90
CA PRO A 402 -13.90 -16.94 16.67
C PRO A 402 -14.31 -16.82 18.14
N HIS A 403 -14.60 -15.62 18.64
CA HIS A 403 -15.06 -15.38 20.01
C HIS A 403 -16.59 -15.21 20.10
N ASN A 404 -17.30 -15.15 18.96
CA ASN A 404 -18.75 -15.17 18.92
C ASN A 404 -19.27 -16.62 18.93
N PRO A 405 -20.06 -17.05 19.95
CA PRO A 405 -20.56 -18.41 20.02
C PRO A 405 -21.44 -18.86 18.86
N GLU A 406 -22.21 -17.94 18.25
CA GLU A 406 -23.09 -18.22 17.12
C GLU A 406 -22.27 -18.45 15.83
N ASP A 407 -21.27 -17.60 15.58
CA ASP A 407 -20.36 -17.76 14.46
C ASP A 407 -19.55 -19.07 14.58
N LEU A 408 -19.07 -19.38 15.80
CA LEU A 408 -18.34 -20.60 16.05
C LEU A 408 -19.19 -21.86 15.79
N GLU A 409 -20.49 -21.85 16.17
CA GLU A 409 -21.41 -22.95 15.85
C GLU A 409 -21.67 -23.07 14.34
N ALA A 410 -21.80 -21.95 13.63
CA ALA A 410 -21.96 -21.93 12.18
C ALA A 410 -20.71 -22.48 11.47
N CYS A 411 -19.51 -22.07 11.92
CA CYS A 411 -18.24 -22.60 11.41
C CYS A 411 -18.15 -24.13 11.61
N MET A 412 -18.47 -24.62 12.80
CA MET A 412 -18.42 -26.05 13.08
C MET A 412 -19.52 -26.85 12.36
N TRP A 413 -20.66 -26.24 12.11
CA TRP A 413 -21.71 -26.85 11.31
C TRP A 413 -21.29 -27.11 9.86
N ILE A 414 -20.74 -26.10 9.17
CA ILE A 414 -20.31 -26.24 7.77
C ILE A 414 -19.09 -27.15 7.65
N THR A 415 -18.17 -27.12 8.64
CA THR A 415 -17.01 -28.01 8.70
C THR A 415 -17.46 -29.47 8.81
N ARG A 416 -18.42 -29.79 9.67
CA ARG A 416 -19.02 -31.12 9.74
C ARG A 416 -19.69 -31.53 8.42
N LYS A 417 -20.44 -30.62 7.81
CA LYS A 417 -21.10 -30.87 6.51
C LYS A 417 -20.08 -31.25 5.44
N LEU A 418 -18.92 -30.60 5.42
CA LEU A 418 -17.80 -30.93 4.54
C LEU A 418 -17.26 -32.34 4.85
N HIS A 419 -16.88 -32.58 6.10
CA HIS A 419 -16.21 -33.82 6.52
C HIS A 419 -17.08 -35.07 6.40
N THR A 420 -18.41 -34.91 6.52
CA THR A 420 -19.37 -36.03 6.40
C THR A 420 -19.98 -36.16 4.99
N SER A 421 -19.57 -35.33 4.05
CA SER A 421 -20.15 -35.29 2.69
C SER A 421 -19.89 -36.54 1.85
N GLY A 422 -18.84 -37.30 2.18
CA GLY A 422 -18.37 -38.43 1.36
C GLY A 422 -17.66 -38.00 0.07
N ILE A 423 -17.45 -36.71 -0.14
CA ILE A 423 -16.71 -36.19 -1.31
C ILE A 423 -15.22 -36.59 -1.18
N THR A 424 -14.64 -37.02 -2.29
CA THR A 424 -13.22 -37.40 -2.37
C THR A 424 -12.51 -36.68 -3.51
N VAL A 425 -11.25 -36.36 -3.30
CA VAL A 425 -10.32 -35.86 -4.32
C VAL A 425 -9.09 -36.78 -4.40
N ARG A 426 -8.34 -36.69 -5.50
CA ARG A 426 -7.20 -37.60 -5.73
C ARG A 426 -5.97 -37.29 -4.88
N HIS A 427 -5.81 -36.07 -4.44
CA HIS A 427 -4.64 -35.61 -3.70
C HIS A 427 -4.87 -35.64 -2.19
N ARG A 428 -3.78 -35.81 -1.46
CA ARG A 428 -3.76 -35.88 0.01
C ARG A 428 -2.87 -34.80 0.57
N PHE A 429 -3.20 -34.37 1.78
CA PHE A 429 -2.31 -33.51 2.59
C PHE A 429 -1.54 -34.38 3.57
N ASN A 430 -0.22 -34.31 3.51
CA ASN A 430 0.68 -35.06 4.38
C ASN A 430 1.54 -34.07 5.20
N PHE A 431 1.32 -34.04 6.50
CA PHE A 431 2.06 -33.14 7.40
C PHE A 431 3.57 -33.37 7.35
N ARG A 432 4.05 -34.61 7.33
CA ARG A 432 5.48 -34.94 7.24
C ARG A 432 6.12 -34.36 5.98
N GLU A 433 5.48 -34.55 4.84
CA GLU A 433 5.98 -34.02 3.57
C GLU A 433 5.98 -32.49 3.55
N ARG A 434 4.94 -31.87 4.10
CA ARG A 434 4.84 -30.40 4.14
C ARG A 434 5.82 -29.76 5.12
N ILE A 435 6.04 -30.37 6.29
CA ILE A 435 7.07 -29.94 7.23
C ILE A 435 8.45 -30.00 6.57
N ASN A 436 8.81 -31.14 5.96
CA ASN A 436 10.08 -31.31 5.24
C ASN A 436 10.24 -30.30 4.11
N PHE A 437 9.16 -29.99 3.40
CA PHE A 437 9.17 -29.03 2.32
C PHE A 437 9.49 -27.61 2.84
N TYR A 438 8.76 -27.10 3.83
CA TYR A 438 9.02 -25.76 4.35
C TYR A 438 10.34 -25.65 5.09
N GLU A 439 10.77 -26.68 5.81
CA GLU A 439 12.08 -26.80 6.41
C GLU A 439 13.19 -26.57 5.37
N LYS A 440 13.16 -27.33 4.27
CA LYS A 440 14.10 -27.19 3.16
C LYS A 440 14.07 -25.80 2.51
N GLN A 441 12.87 -25.21 2.34
CA GLN A 441 12.74 -23.85 1.77
C GLN A 441 13.32 -22.78 2.72
N ALA A 442 13.07 -22.89 4.02
CA ALA A 442 13.59 -21.97 5.01
C ALA A 442 15.12 -22.05 5.12
N GLU A 443 15.67 -23.27 5.19
CA GLU A 443 17.13 -23.52 5.26
C GLU A 443 17.87 -22.99 4.02
N ALA A 444 17.30 -23.19 2.83
CA ALA A 444 17.89 -22.73 1.55
C ALA A 444 18.04 -21.20 1.46
N LYS A 445 17.34 -20.45 2.32
CA LYS A 445 17.32 -18.99 2.30
C LYS A 445 18.21 -18.33 3.36
N HIS A 446 18.21 -18.74 4.61
CA HIS A 446 19.09 -18.17 5.67
C HIS A 446 19.04 -19.01 6.96
N GLY A 447 18.48 -20.21 6.90
CA GLY A 447 18.33 -21.07 8.04
C GLY A 447 17.12 -20.73 8.93
N ILE A 448 16.93 -21.59 9.91
CA ILE A 448 15.86 -21.47 10.90
C ILE A 448 16.47 -20.85 12.16
N LEU A 449 15.85 -19.77 12.67
CA LEU A 449 16.41 -18.95 13.75
C LEU A 449 16.07 -19.44 15.18
N PHE A 450 15.25 -20.50 15.34
CA PHE A 450 14.91 -21.03 16.66
C PHE A 450 16.08 -21.82 17.24
N TYR A 451 16.57 -21.40 18.43
CA TYR A 451 17.76 -21.98 19.05
C TYR A 451 17.61 -23.48 19.36
N ASP A 452 16.42 -23.90 19.79
CA ASP A 452 16.09 -25.29 20.14
C ASP A 452 15.43 -26.07 18.99
N TYR A 453 15.64 -25.62 17.75
CA TYR A 453 14.97 -26.18 16.57
C TYR A 453 15.17 -27.71 16.44
N ALA A 454 16.40 -28.18 16.54
CA ALA A 454 16.72 -29.61 16.37
C ALA A 454 15.97 -30.50 17.40
N GLU A 455 15.92 -30.07 18.65
CA GLU A 455 15.17 -30.75 19.69
C GLU A 455 13.67 -30.79 19.40
N ILE A 456 13.09 -29.65 19.00
CA ILE A 456 11.65 -29.59 18.70
C ILE A 456 11.33 -30.39 17.44
N ARG A 457 12.23 -30.39 16.45
CA ARG A 457 12.08 -31.18 15.22
C ARG A 457 11.99 -32.68 15.52
N GLU A 458 12.84 -33.19 16.41
CA GLU A 458 12.78 -34.59 16.88
C GLU A 458 11.47 -34.89 17.63
N LYS A 459 11.01 -33.98 18.49
CA LYS A 459 9.71 -34.08 19.15
C LYS A 459 8.56 -34.14 18.14
N MET A 460 8.60 -33.33 17.08
CA MET A 460 7.59 -33.39 16.01
C MET A 460 7.67 -34.68 15.22
N ASN A 461 8.86 -35.25 15.01
CA ASN A 461 9.01 -36.58 14.40
C ASN A 461 8.34 -37.64 15.24
N SER A 462 8.55 -37.65 16.55
CA SER A 462 7.90 -38.62 17.45
C SER A 462 6.37 -38.53 17.45
N LEU A 463 5.82 -37.30 17.31
CA LEU A 463 4.37 -37.10 17.15
C LEU A 463 3.86 -37.57 15.78
N LEU A 464 4.62 -37.41 14.71
CA LEU A 464 4.29 -37.95 13.40
C LEU A 464 4.27 -39.47 13.40
N ASP A 465 5.26 -40.10 14.07
CA ASP A 465 5.34 -41.56 14.22
C ASP A 465 4.17 -42.08 15.07
N LEU A 466 3.85 -41.38 16.18
CA LEU A 466 2.68 -41.72 17.00
C LEU A 466 1.37 -41.61 16.18
N LEU A 467 1.20 -40.51 15.43
CA LEU A 467 0.04 -40.28 14.56
C LEU A 467 -0.11 -41.40 13.52
N ASP A 468 0.98 -41.94 13.01
CA ASP A 468 0.96 -43.04 12.02
C ASP A 468 0.50 -44.37 12.61
N THR A 469 0.55 -44.55 13.94
CA THR A 469 0.00 -45.72 14.65
C THR A 469 -1.50 -45.64 14.91
N LEU A 470 -2.08 -44.43 14.88
CA LEU A 470 -3.49 -44.21 15.19
C LEU A 470 -4.38 -44.46 13.96
N LYS A 471 -5.59 -44.93 14.20
CA LYS A 471 -6.58 -45.12 13.16
C LYS A 471 -7.18 -43.76 12.77
N LYS A 472 -6.92 -43.33 11.54
CA LYS A 472 -7.37 -42.04 11.02
C LYS A 472 -8.43 -42.22 9.95
N PRO A 473 -9.67 -41.70 10.08
CA PRO A 473 -10.58 -41.55 8.93
C PRO A 473 -10.01 -40.55 7.97
N GLU A 474 -10.24 -40.74 6.65
CA GLU A 474 -9.96 -39.73 5.64
C GLU A 474 -11.25 -39.06 5.21
N ALA A 475 -11.25 -37.73 5.16
CA ALA A 475 -12.31 -36.92 4.57
C ALA A 475 -11.70 -35.78 3.74
N LEU A 476 -12.50 -35.15 2.90
CA LEU A 476 -12.09 -33.88 2.31
C LEU A 476 -12.00 -32.83 3.42
N THR A 477 -10.83 -32.31 3.63
CA THR A 477 -10.46 -31.32 4.65
C THR A 477 -10.05 -30.03 3.99
N HIS A 478 -10.33 -28.89 4.63
CA HIS A 478 -9.97 -27.57 4.12
C HIS A 478 -8.47 -27.28 4.27
N ILE A 479 -7.87 -27.74 5.34
CA ILE A 479 -6.46 -27.57 5.76
C ILE A 479 -6.12 -26.12 6.17
N ASP A 480 -6.65 -25.13 5.50
CA ASP A 480 -6.52 -23.71 5.87
C ASP A 480 -7.81 -23.20 6.53
N LEU A 481 -8.32 -23.99 7.49
CA LEU A 481 -9.56 -23.69 8.20
C LEU A 481 -9.32 -22.59 9.24
N ILE A 482 -9.38 -21.33 8.78
CA ILE A 482 -9.19 -20.14 9.61
C ILE A 482 -10.47 -19.31 9.63
N CYS A 483 -10.72 -18.56 10.71
CA CYS A 483 -11.94 -17.76 10.85
C CYS A 483 -12.14 -16.78 9.69
N ASP A 484 -11.08 -16.21 9.12
CA ASP A 484 -11.11 -15.27 7.99
C ASP A 484 -11.66 -15.89 6.69
N ASN A 485 -11.65 -17.23 6.58
CA ASN A 485 -12.19 -17.95 5.43
C ASN A 485 -13.68 -18.27 5.57
N PHE A 486 -14.33 -17.92 6.70
CA PHE A 486 -15.78 -18.09 6.85
C PHE A 486 -16.48 -16.73 6.69
N ILE A 487 -17.50 -16.71 5.83
CA ILE A 487 -18.43 -15.59 5.70
C ILE A 487 -19.82 -16.06 6.10
N ILE A 488 -20.45 -15.27 6.97
CA ILE A 488 -21.72 -15.63 7.64
C ILE A 488 -22.75 -14.53 7.41
N SER A 489 -23.99 -14.93 7.10
CA SER A 489 -25.17 -14.09 7.12
C SER A 489 -26.31 -14.79 7.89
N ASP A 490 -27.44 -14.13 8.08
CA ASP A 490 -28.63 -14.72 8.71
C ASP A 490 -29.07 -15.98 7.94
N GLY A 491 -28.74 -17.16 8.49
CA GLY A 491 -29.15 -18.46 7.97
C GLY A 491 -28.27 -19.07 6.86
N ASP A 492 -27.17 -18.43 6.48
CA ASP A 492 -26.21 -18.98 5.51
C ASP A 492 -24.77 -18.79 5.97
N VAL A 493 -23.91 -19.78 5.66
CA VAL A 493 -22.47 -19.75 5.91
C VAL A 493 -21.74 -20.33 4.72
N LYS A 494 -20.68 -19.65 4.27
CA LYS A 494 -19.80 -20.12 3.19
C LYS A 494 -18.38 -20.21 3.69
N LEU A 495 -17.64 -21.18 3.16
CA LEU A 495 -16.21 -21.40 3.42
C LEU A 495 -15.44 -21.08 2.14
N LEU A 496 -14.45 -20.22 2.25
CA LEU A 496 -13.67 -19.65 1.14
C LEU A 496 -12.25 -20.22 1.12
N ASP A 497 -11.55 -20.00 0.01
CA ASP A 497 -10.10 -20.21 -0.19
C ASP A 497 -9.61 -21.65 -0.03
N TRP A 498 -10.04 -22.52 -0.93
CA TRP A 498 -9.82 -23.97 -0.95
C TRP A 498 -8.43 -24.38 -1.49
N GLU A 499 -7.44 -23.52 -1.47
CA GLU A 499 -6.16 -23.72 -2.15
C GLU A 499 -5.27 -24.81 -1.54
N TYR A 500 -5.49 -25.16 -0.26
CA TYR A 500 -4.80 -26.26 0.44
C TYR A 500 -5.68 -27.49 0.64
N ALA A 501 -6.96 -27.42 0.29
CA ALA A 501 -7.90 -28.50 0.58
C ALA A 501 -7.52 -29.82 -0.09
N ALA A 502 -7.60 -30.90 0.67
CA ALA A 502 -7.13 -32.24 0.26
C ALA A 502 -7.76 -33.34 1.14
N MET A 503 -7.57 -34.60 0.77
CA MET A 503 -7.90 -35.71 1.65
C MET A 503 -6.94 -35.74 2.84
N CYS A 504 -7.48 -35.69 4.04
CA CYS A 504 -6.73 -35.74 5.31
C CYS A 504 -7.62 -36.28 6.45
N ASP A 505 -7.05 -36.45 7.64
CA ASP A 505 -7.83 -36.63 8.87
C ASP A 505 -8.61 -35.34 9.15
N PRO A 506 -9.95 -35.38 9.25
CA PRO A 506 -10.77 -34.19 9.46
C PRO A 506 -10.42 -33.40 10.74
N LEU A 507 -9.78 -34.02 11.75
CA LEU A 507 -9.39 -33.35 12.97
C LEU A 507 -8.21 -32.37 12.78
N ALA A 508 -7.52 -32.43 11.64
CA ALA A 508 -6.54 -31.43 11.24
C ALA A 508 -7.16 -30.04 11.11
N ASP A 509 -8.37 -29.93 10.59
CA ASP A 509 -9.07 -28.66 10.45
C ASP A 509 -9.39 -27.98 11.78
N LEU A 510 -9.75 -28.76 12.79
CA LEU A 510 -9.97 -28.23 14.15
C LEU A 510 -8.69 -27.64 14.76
N ALA A 511 -7.57 -28.29 14.50
CA ALA A 511 -6.26 -27.79 14.92
C ALA A 511 -5.89 -26.49 14.20
N MET A 512 -6.09 -26.40 12.89
CA MET A 512 -5.83 -25.19 12.11
C MET A 512 -6.66 -24.01 12.61
N PHE A 513 -7.96 -24.21 12.82
CA PHE A 513 -8.85 -23.19 13.38
C PHE A 513 -8.37 -22.71 14.75
N SER A 514 -7.97 -23.66 15.60
CA SER A 514 -7.53 -23.37 16.96
C SER A 514 -6.27 -22.52 17.03
N ILE A 515 -5.23 -22.86 16.26
CA ILE A 515 -3.95 -22.13 16.32
C ILE A 515 -4.07 -20.74 15.70
N TYR A 516 -4.85 -20.59 14.62
CA TYR A 516 -5.04 -19.30 13.98
C TYR A 516 -5.85 -18.35 14.88
N SER A 517 -6.86 -18.88 15.58
CA SER A 517 -7.68 -18.11 16.53
C SER A 517 -6.98 -17.89 17.89
N TYR A 518 -5.77 -18.36 18.07
CA TYR A 518 -4.99 -18.31 19.32
C TYR A 518 -5.73 -18.91 20.53
N PHE A 519 -6.45 -19.99 20.30
CA PHE A 519 -7.26 -20.64 21.36
C PHE A 519 -6.42 -21.25 22.48
N SER A 520 -6.88 -21.04 23.69
CA SER A 520 -6.43 -21.79 24.88
C SER A 520 -6.95 -23.23 24.86
N GLU A 521 -6.42 -24.07 25.73
CA GLU A 521 -6.87 -25.47 25.87
C GLU A 521 -8.38 -25.59 26.13
N ALA A 522 -8.94 -24.71 26.97
CA ALA A 522 -10.37 -24.69 27.25
C ALA A 522 -11.21 -24.34 26.04
N GLN A 523 -10.75 -23.41 25.22
CA GLN A 523 -11.42 -23.02 23.97
C GLN A 523 -11.31 -24.13 22.91
N ILE A 524 -10.20 -24.84 22.83
CA ILE A 524 -10.07 -26.03 21.97
C ILE A 524 -11.00 -27.15 22.43
N ALA A 525 -11.17 -27.34 23.72
CA ALA A 525 -12.14 -28.30 24.25
C ALA A 525 -13.59 -27.91 23.89
N ASP A 526 -13.96 -26.64 23.98
CA ASP A 526 -15.27 -26.12 23.55
C ASP A 526 -15.47 -26.31 22.03
N LEU A 527 -14.45 -26.00 21.23
CA LEU A 527 -14.48 -26.22 19.77
C LEU A 527 -14.72 -27.70 19.43
N MET A 528 -14.02 -28.62 20.09
CA MET A 528 -14.23 -30.05 19.90
C MET A 528 -15.64 -30.47 20.31
N HIS A 529 -16.14 -29.99 21.46
CA HIS A 529 -17.52 -30.27 21.91
C HIS A 529 -18.57 -29.83 20.85
N ARG A 530 -18.41 -28.62 20.30
CA ARG A 530 -19.30 -28.12 19.23
C ARG A 530 -19.19 -28.96 17.96
N TYR A 531 -17.98 -29.34 17.56
CA TYR A 531 -17.78 -30.16 16.38
C TYR A 531 -18.36 -31.58 16.53
N PHE A 532 -18.10 -32.27 17.63
CA PHE A 532 -18.60 -33.62 17.86
C PHE A 532 -20.06 -33.66 18.34
N ARG A 533 -20.60 -32.56 18.87
CA ARG A 533 -21.87 -32.46 19.59
C ARG A 533 -21.92 -33.38 20.80
N ARG A 534 -20.78 -33.71 21.35
CA ARG A 534 -20.50 -34.47 22.55
C ARG A 534 -19.07 -34.20 23.01
N ASP A 535 -18.71 -34.65 24.19
CA ASP A 535 -17.31 -34.63 24.56
C ASP A 535 -16.50 -35.57 23.67
N PRO A 536 -15.26 -35.18 23.25
CA PRO A 536 -14.43 -36.02 22.42
C PRO A 536 -13.96 -37.29 23.19
N GLU A 537 -13.83 -38.40 22.48
CA GLU A 537 -13.16 -39.60 23.03
C GLU A 537 -11.67 -39.35 23.22
N GLY A 538 -11.00 -40.15 24.07
CA GLY A 538 -9.59 -39.94 24.38
C GLY A 538 -8.67 -39.91 23.15
N GLU A 539 -8.91 -40.84 22.19
CA GLU A 539 -8.14 -40.87 20.93
C GLU A 539 -8.45 -39.68 20.02
N GLU A 540 -9.69 -39.18 19.99
CA GLU A 540 -10.05 -37.99 19.23
C GLU A 540 -9.36 -36.74 19.80
N LYS A 541 -9.39 -36.56 21.11
CA LYS A 541 -8.69 -35.49 21.82
C LYS A 541 -7.18 -35.56 21.57
N LEU A 542 -6.59 -36.74 21.66
CA LEU A 542 -5.17 -36.96 21.41
C LEU A 542 -4.80 -36.57 19.99
N ARG A 543 -5.57 -36.98 18.98
CA ARG A 543 -5.31 -36.61 17.56
C ARG A 543 -5.40 -35.10 17.33
N VAL A 544 -6.42 -34.43 17.89
CA VAL A 544 -6.52 -32.95 17.78
C VAL A 544 -5.28 -32.28 18.37
N TYR A 545 -4.82 -32.71 19.55
CA TYR A 545 -3.64 -32.13 20.19
C TYR A 545 -2.35 -32.39 19.40
N ILE A 546 -2.20 -33.60 18.81
CA ILE A 546 -1.09 -33.86 17.89
C ILE A 546 -1.14 -32.94 16.69
N TYR A 547 -2.31 -32.74 16.08
CA TYR A 547 -2.43 -31.83 14.96
C TYR A 547 -2.20 -30.36 15.36
N VAL A 548 -2.60 -29.91 16.54
CA VAL A 548 -2.28 -28.56 17.05
C VAL A 548 -0.76 -28.37 17.15
N ALA A 549 -0.03 -29.35 17.67
CA ALA A 549 1.42 -29.28 17.73
C ALA A 549 2.07 -29.26 16.35
N LEU A 550 1.65 -30.18 15.46
CA LEU A 550 2.20 -30.30 14.10
C LEU A 550 1.85 -29.10 13.22
N ALA A 551 0.63 -28.58 13.32
CA ALA A 551 0.19 -27.38 12.60
C ALA A 551 0.95 -26.14 13.09
N GLY A 552 1.10 -25.97 14.41
CA GLY A 552 1.92 -24.89 14.97
C GLY A 552 3.35 -24.94 14.44
N PHE A 553 3.97 -26.11 14.40
CA PHE A 553 5.32 -26.29 13.86
C PHE A 553 5.39 -26.00 12.35
N LEU A 554 4.42 -26.48 11.57
CA LEU A 554 4.32 -26.29 10.14
C LEU A 554 4.25 -24.79 9.78
N TRP A 555 3.36 -24.05 10.44
CA TRP A 555 3.17 -22.63 10.18
C TRP A 555 4.30 -21.75 10.74
N ALA A 556 5.01 -22.20 11.78
CA ALA A 556 6.26 -21.56 12.19
C ALA A 556 7.33 -21.65 11.08
N LEU A 557 7.49 -22.82 10.45
CA LEU A 557 8.41 -23.01 9.33
C LEU A 557 8.00 -22.19 8.09
N TRP A 558 6.71 -22.15 7.78
CA TRP A 558 6.18 -21.28 6.72
C TRP A 558 6.53 -19.81 6.97
N THR A 559 6.39 -19.36 8.22
CA THR A 559 6.75 -17.98 8.60
C THR A 559 8.26 -17.74 8.42
N CYS A 560 9.12 -18.67 8.83
CA CYS A 560 10.56 -18.56 8.59
C CYS A 560 10.88 -18.42 7.09
N TYR A 561 10.24 -19.22 6.25
CA TYR A 561 10.40 -19.13 4.78
C TYR A 561 9.96 -17.77 4.23
N LYS A 562 8.79 -17.29 4.64
CA LYS A 562 8.24 -16.01 4.19
C LYS A 562 9.05 -14.80 4.68
N GLN A 563 9.52 -14.82 5.93
CA GLN A 563 10.43 -13.80 6.45
C GLN A 563 11.74 -13.73 5.66
N ALA A 564 12.26 -14.87 5.25
CA ALA A 564 13.44 -14.93 4.38
C ALA A 564 13.21 -14.32 2.97
N LEU A 565 11.95 -14.15 2.58
CA LEU A 565 11.53 -13.43 1.36
C LEU A 565 11.26 -11.92 1.62
N GLY A 566 11.45 -11.45 2.87
CA GLY A 566 11.26 -10.06 3.26
C GLY A 566 9.86 -9.70 3.77
N GLU A 567 8.97 -10.71 3.95
CA GLU A 567 7.65 -10.47 4.52
C GLU A 567 7.72 -10.47 6.07
N ASN A 568 6.97 -9.57 6.73
CA ASN A 568 6.96 -9.46 8.20
C ASN A 568 5.59 -9.88 8.75
N PHE A 569 5.58 -10.90 9.61
CA PHE A 569 4.39 -11.45 10.26
C PHE A 569 4.36 -11.19 11.78
N GLY A 570 5.14 -10.22 12.27
CA GLY A 570 5.20 -9.88 13.69
C GLY A 570 5.47 -11.10 14.57
N GLU A 571 4.64 -11.32 15.58
CA GLU A 571 4.76 -12.42 16.54
C GLU A 571 4.16 -13.76 16.08
N TYR A 572 3.55 -13.81 14.90
CA TYR A 572 2.81 -15.00 14.44
C TYR A 572 3.66 -16.27 14.50
N GLY A 573 4.86 -16.26 13.90
CA GLY A 573 5.76 -17.42 13.90
C GLY A 573 6.16 -17.89 15.31
N LEU A 574 6.36 -16.96 16.24
CA LEU A 574 6.66 -17.29 17.63
C LEU A 574 5.49 -17.98 18.33
N LYS A 575 4.27 -17.48 18.12
CA LYS A 575 3.06 -18.09 18.68
C LYS A 575 2.82 -19.50 18.11
N MET A 576 3.02 -19.67 16.80
CA MET A 576 2.91 -20.97 16.15
C MET A 576 3.94 -21.97 16.72
N TYR A 577 5.19 -21.56 16.83
CA TYR A 577 6.24 -22.41 17.44
C TYR A 577 5.94 -22.73 18.92
N ARG A 578 5.27 -21.83 19.64
CA ARG A 578 4.84 -22.04 21.01
C ARG A 578 3.77 -23.13 21.11
N TYR A 579 2.78 -23.17 20.21
CA TYR A 579 1.80 -24.25 20.13
C TYR A 579 2.48 -25.61 19.96
N ALA A 580 3.48 -25.73 19.11
CA ALA A 580 4.22 -26.98 18.94
C ALA A 580 4.81 -27.50 20.26
N LYS A 581 5.43 -26.62 21.04
CA LYS A 581 6.10 -26.96 22.29
C LYS A 581 5.11 -27.28 23.41
N ASP A 582 4.07 -26.49 23.56
CA ASP A 582 3.13 -26.63 24.67
C ASP A 582 2.25 -27.86 24.50
N TYR A 583 1.75 -28.11 23.27
CA TYR A 583 0.94 -29.30 23.02
C TYR A 583 1.75 -30.59 22.99
N TYR A 584 3.02 -30.56 22.60
CA TYR A 584 3.90 -31.70 22.83
C TYR A 584 3.94 -32.12 24.31
N LYS A 585 4.10 -31.18 25.25
CA LYS A 585 4.12 -31.46 26.69
C LYS A 585 2.79 -32.05 27.18
N GLN A 586 1.66 -31.51 26.71
CA GLN A 586 0.34 -32.04 27.09
C GLN A 586 0.12 -33.46 26.56
N ILE A 587 0.56 -33.77 25.33
CA ILE A 587 0.47 -35.09 24.75
C ILE A 587 1.29 -36.12 25.59
N MET A 588 2.50 -35.74 25.98
CA MET A 588 3.34 -36.61 26.83
C MET A 588 2.68 -36.92 28.19
N GLN A 589 1.98 -35.94 28.77
CA GLN A 589 1.23 -36.15 30.02
C GLN A 589 0.01 -37.06 29.81
N MET A 590 -0.66 -37.02 28.66
CA MET A 590 -1.82 -37.84 28.34
C MET A 590 -1.45 -39.31 28.05
N THR A 591 -0.27 -39.53 27.48
CA THR A 591 0.13 -40.86 26.96
C THR A 591 1.04 -41.64 27.88
N GLU A 592 1.47 -41.06 29.02
CA GLU A 592 2.46 -41.65 29.95
C GLU A 592 3.77 -42.11 29.26
N LEU A 593 4.04 -41.60 28.05
CA LEU A 593 5.26 -41.89 27.32
C LEU A 593 6.45 -41.20 28.01
N PRO A 594 7.61 -41.89 28.18
CA PRO A 594 8.81 -41.26 28.73
C PRO A 594 9.25 -40.10 27.80
N ALA A 595 9.46 -38.92 28.40
CA ALA A 595 9.99 -37.78 27.65
C ALA A 595 11.36 -38.17 27.07
N LEU A 596 11.61 -37.81 25.80
CA LEU A 596 12.95 -37.95 25.21
C LEU A 596 13.97 -37.22 26.10
N PRO A 597 15.10 -37.86 26.49
CA PRO A 597 16.10 -37.23 27.34
C PRO A 597 16.66 -35.96 26.61
N ALA A 598 16.76 -34.87 27.36
CA ALA A 598 17.46 -33.69 26.90
C ALA A 598 18.90 -34.10 26.55
N GLN A 599 19.35 -33.81 25.32
CA GLN A 599 20.76 -34.00 24.97
C GLN A 599 21.60 -33.15 25.93
N GLN A 600 22.35 -33.82 26.81
CA GLN A 600 23.39 -33.15 27.59
C GLN A 600 24.43 -32.62 26.58
N ASN A 601 24.61 -31.34 26.54
CA ASN A 601 25.79 -30.75 25.89
C ASN A 601 27.02 -31.33 26.62
N GLU A 602 27.71 -32.25 25.99
CA GLU A 602 29.09 -32.56 26.35
C GLU A 602 29.93 -31.34 26.04
N GLU A 603 30.00 -30.39 26.99
CA GLU A 603 31.06 -29.40 27.01
C GLU A 603 32.39 -30.14 27.14
N ASN A 604 33.19 -30.02 26.11
CA ASN A 604 34.56 -30.50 26.04
C ASN A 604 35.37 -30.04 27.27
N GLU A 605 35.60 -30.95 28.20
CA GLU A 605 36.73 -30.92 29.10
C GLU A 605 38.00 -31.42 28.37
N GLU A 606 38.45 -30.68 27.37
CA GLU A 606 39.79 -30.80 26.79
C GLU A 606 40.46 -29.44 26.64
N THR A 607 40.85 -28.84 27.75
CA THR A 607 41.94 -27.86 27.79
C THR A 607 42.38 -27.58 29.23
N ASN A 608 43.06 -28.53 29.85
CA ASN A 608 43.94 -28.26 31.02
C ASN A 608 44.88 -29.43 31.30
N ASN A 609 45.75 -29.75 30.35
CA ASN A 609 46.88 -30.64 30.67
C ASN A 609 48.11 -30.43 29.77
N GLU A 610 48.41 -29.20 29.39
CA GLU A 610 49.70 -28.86 28.78
C GLU A 610 50.30 -27.55 29.33
N GLN A 611 50.47 -27.48 30.65
CA GLN A 611 51.41 -26.51 31.26
C GLN A 611 52.01 -27.05 32.55
N SER A 612 52.73 -28.16 32.47
CA SER A 612 53.71 -28.54 33.52
C SER A 612 54.73 -29.54 32.98
N LYS A 613 55.48 -29.17 31.95
CA LYS A 613 56.79 -29.79 31.63
C LYS A 613 57.58 -28.83 30.71
N ALA A 614 58.07 -27.75 31.28
CA ALA A 614 59.26 -27.06 30.80
C ALA A 614 59.80 -26.19 31.94
N GLN A 615 60.53 -26.78 32.80
CA GLN A 615 61.70 -26.33 33.50
C GLN A 615 62.71 -27.44 33.44
#